data_4b37f6366d5acce247c62d8a815dfe96
#
_entry.id   4b37f6366d5acce247c62d8a815dfe96
#
_cell.length_a   1.000
_cell.length_b   1.000
_cell.length_c   1.000
_cell.angle_alpha   90.00
_cell.angle_beta   90.00
_cell.angle_gamma   90.00
#
_symmetry.space_group_name_H-M   'P 1'
#
loop_
_entity.id
_entity.type
_entity.pdbx_description
1 polymer ?
#
loop_
_entity_poly.entity_id
_entity_poly.type
_entity_poly.pdbx_seq_one_letter_code
_entity_poly.pdbx_strand_id
1 'polypeptide(L)'
;NAISPLAAGIIGNELYRTDDGGKTWRKVTDVNVAGGKAPYSFNQVRINPHNDQTVIVTSDSMYISRDGGKTWDTNFFRGVFGDFRSMWWDAEDADRIMLGSDGGVNISYDGGRTGDYFPNMAIGEAYAIGVDMDDPYNVYAGFQDHDSWKGPVNSPTGRITLEHWVTVGPGDGMYNV
;
A
#
# COMPACT_ATOMS: atom_id res chain seq x y z
N ASN A 1 -15.57 -22.91 3.45
CA ASN A 1 -15.24 -21.49 3.37
C ASN A 1 -16.27 -20.84 2.47
N ALA A 2 -17.19 -20.08 3.05
CA ALA A 2 -18.20 -19.37 2.28
C ALA A 2 -17.51 -18.20 1.56
N ILE A 3 -17.52 -18.24 0.24
CA ILE A 3 -17.12 -17.12 -0.60
C ILE A 3 -18.07 -15.97 -0.30
N SER A 4 -17.56 -14.81 0.05
CA SER A 4 -18.38 -13.61 0.25
C SER A 4 -19.26 -13.39 -0.97
N PRO A 5 -20.57 -13.07 -0.81
CA PRO A 5 -21.46 -12.79 -1.94
C PRO A 5 -20.95 -11.64 -2.85
N LEU A 6 -20.11 -10.75 -2.30
CA LEU A 6 -19.45 -9.68 -3.06
C LEU A 6 -18.33 -10.22 -3.96
N ALA A 7 -17.73 -11.37 -3.63
CA ALA A 7 -16.70 -11.99 -4.45
C ALA A 7 -17.29 -12.87 -5.58
N ALA A 8 -18.56 -13.27 -5.49
CA ALA A 8 -19.20 -14.17 -6.46
C ALA A 8 -19.42 -13.54 -7.85
N GLY A 9 -19.23 -12.22 -8.00
CA GLY A 9 -19.33 -11.50 -9.28
C GLY A 9 -18.00 -11.03 -9.85
N ILE A 10 -16.88 -11.23 -9.13
CA ILE A 10 -15.56 -10.82 -9.60
C ILE A 10 -14.97 -11.97 -10.41
N ILE A 11 -14.95 -11.83 -11.73
CA ILE A 11 -14.16 -12.67 -12.62
C ILE A 11 -12.74 -12.13 -12.55
N GLY A 12 -11.85 -12.86 -11.87
CA GLY A 12 -10.47 -12.44 -11.66
C GLY A 12 -9.80 -13.32 -10.62
N ASN A 13 -8.71 -12.84 -10.04
CA ASN A 13 -7.85 -13.59 -9.12
C ASN A 13 -7.02 -14.68 -9.81
N GLU A 14 -6.94 -14.65 -11.11
CA GLU A 14 -6.12 -15.54 -11.90
C GLU A 14 -4.90 -14.79 -12.41
N LEU A 15 -3.76 -15.47 -12.43
CA LEU A 15 -2.52 -14.95 -12.99
C LEU A 15 -2.18 -15.70 -14.26
N TYR A 16 -1.92 -14.95 -15.32
CA TYR A 16 -1.52 -15.47 -16.62
C TYR A 16 -0.13 -14.97 -16.99
N ARG A 17 0.62 -15.83 -17.69
CA ARG A 17 1.95 -15.50 -18.20
C ARG A 17 1.99 -15.71 -19.71
N THR A 18 2.68 -14.81 -20.38
CA THR A 18 3.12 -14.94 -21.77
C THR A 18 4.64 -15.00 -21.80
N ASP A 19 5.20 -15.82 -22.68
CA ASP A 19 6.65 -15.94 -22.94
C ASP A 19 6.98 -15.55 -24.39
N ASP A 20 5.98 -15.05 -25.17
CA ASP A 20 6.09 -14.75 -26.61
C ASP A 20 5.58 -13.33 -26.97
N GLY A 21 5.61 -12.41 -26.01
CA GLY A 21 5.19 -11.03 -26.21
C GLY A 21 3.69 -10.85 -26.38
N GLY A 22 2.90 -11.66 -25.69
CA GLY A 22 1.43 -11.53 -25.63
C GLY A 22 0.69 -12.30 -26.71
N LYS A 23 1.36 -13.12 -27.52
CA LYS A 23 0.71 -13.91 -28.59
C LYS A 23 -0.04 -15.10 -28.00
N THR A 24 0.54 -15.76 -27.00
CA THR A 24 -0.11 -16.84 -26.25
C THR A 24 -0.04 -16.56 -24.75
N TRP A 25 -1.03 -17.02 -24.01
CA TRP A 25 -1.14 -16.87 -22.57
C TRP A 25 -1.44 -18.21 -21.92
N ARG A 26 -0.79 -18.48 -20.81
CA ARG A 26 -1.06 -19.65 -19.97
C ARG A 26 -1.35 -19.22 -18.54
N LYS A 27 -2.33 -19.83 -17.92
CA LYS A 27 -2.57 -19.69 -16.49
C LYS A 27 -1.39 -20.26 -15.71
N VAL A 28 -0.87 -19.52 -14.74
CA VAL A 28 0.34 -19.93 -14.01
C VAL A 28 0.06 -20.51 -12.63
N THR A 29 -1.13 -20.26 -12.07
CA THR A 29 -1.50 -20.80 -10.76
C THR A 29 -3.01 -21.01 -10.65
N ASP A 30 -3.39 -22.02 -9.89
CA ASP A 30 -4.76 -22.23 -9.40
C ASP A 30 -4.97 -21.67 -7.99
N VAL A 31 -3.91 -21.19 -7.35
CA VAL A 31 -3.97 -20.52 -6.06
C VAL A 31 -4.47 -19.07 -6.25
N ASN A 32 -5.40 -18.65 -5.44
CA ASN A 32 -5.85 -17.27 -5.42
C ASN A 32 -4.79 -16.38 -4.76
N VAL A 33 -3.89 -15.83 -5.56
CA VAL A 33 -2.81 -14.93 -5.12
C VAL A 33 -3.14 -13.46 -5.36
N ALA A 34 -4.16 -13.20 -6.13
CA ALA A 34 -4.59 -11.84 -6.45
C ALA A 34 -5.73 -11.40 -5.55
N GLY A 35 -5.67 -11.72 -4.28
CA GLY A 35 -6.54 -11.32 -3.16
C GLY A 35 -7.98 -10.98 -3.50
N GLY A 36 -8.88 -11.12 -2.62
CA GLY A 36 -10.29 -10.86 -2.87
C GLY A 36 -10.76 -9.44 -2.59
N LYS A 37 -9.89 -8.57 -2.09
CA LYS A 37 -10.28 -7.23 -1.67
C LYS A 37 -9.92 -6.19 -2.73
N ALA A 38 -10.85 -5.30 -3.01
CA ALA A 38 -10.68 -4.08 -3.79
C ALA A 38 -9.72 -4.22 -5.02
N PRO A 39 -10.02 -5.08 -6.00
CA PRO A 39 -9.12 -5.34 -7.13
C PRO A 39 -8.85 -4.10 -7.99
N TYR A 40 -9.64 -3.07 -7.86
CA TYR A 40 -9.42 -1.76 -8.49
C TYR A 40 -8.26 -0.97 -7.86
N SER A 41 -7.86 -1.29 -6.63
CA SER A 41 -6.83 -0.59 -5.86
C SER A 41 -5.57 -1.42 -5.63
N PHE A 42 -5.71 -2.73 -5.61
CA PHE A 42 -4.66 -3.71 -5.32
C PHE A 42 -4.30 -4.55 -6.55
N ASN A 43 -3.66 -5.69 -6.33
CA ASN A 43 -3.35 -6.70 -7.34
C ASN A 43 -2.33 -6.25 -8.39
N GLN A 44 -1.32 -5.49 -7.98
CA GLN A 44 -0.21 -5.20 -8.88
C GLN A 44 0.70 -6.43 -9.01
N VAL A 45 1.11 -6.72 -10.23
CA VAL A 45 2.08 -7.76 -10.53
C VAL A 45 3.42 -7.10 -10.84
N ARG A 46 4.47 -7.56 -10.19
CA ARG A 46 5.85 -7.12 -10.44
C ARG A 46 6.75 -8.33 -10.68
N ILE A 47 7.54 -8.24 -11.72
CA ILE A 47 8.52 -9.27 -12.10
C ILE A 47 9.90 -8.73 -11.75
N ASN A 48 10.74 -9.57 -11.15
CA ASN A 48 12.11 -9.23 -10.89
C ASN A 48 12.83 -8.90 -12.22
N PRO A 49 13.46 -7.74 -12.35
CA PRO A 49 14.08 -7.31 -13.60
C PRO A 49 15.26 -8.18 -14.05
N HIS A 50 15.85 -8.98 -13.13
CA HIS A 50 16.98 -9.85 -13.43
C HIS A 50 16.60 -11.34 -13.46
N ASN A 51 15.37 -11.70 -13.02
CA ASN A 51 14.94 -13.09 -12.95
C ASN A 51 13.43 -13.21 -13.09
N ASP A 52 12.96 -13.53 -14.27
CA ASP A 52 11.54 -13.66 -14.62
C ASP A 52 10.81 -14.81 -13.90
N GLN A 53 11.54 -15.65 -13.16
CA GLN A 53 10.94 -16.67 -12.28
C GLN A 53 10.51 -16.08 -10.94
N THR A 54 11.01 -14.90 -10.58
CA THR A 54 10.60 -14.21 -9.34
C THR A 54 9.53 -13.18 -9.65
N VAL A 55 8.35 -13.42 -9.12
CA VAL A 55 7.15 -12.60 -9.32
C VAL A 55 6.53 -12.25 -7.98
N ILE A 56 6.12 -11.01 -7.82
CA ILE A 56 5.40 -10.52 -6.65
C ILE A 56 4.02 -10.07 -7.08
N VAL A 57 3.02 -10.43 -6.28
CA VAL A 57 1.66 -9.88 -6.37
C VAL A 57 1.36 -9.15 -5.06
N THR A 58 1.01 -7.87 -5.17
CA THR A 58 0.59 -7.06 -4.03
C THR A 58 -0.93 -7.08 -3.88
N SER A 59 -1.41 -7.17 -2.64
CA SER A 59 -2.81 -7.13 -2.29
C SER A 59 -2.95 -6.54 -0.88
N ASP A 60 -3.98 -6.93 -0.11
CA ASP A 60 -4.01 -6.77 1.35
C ASP A 60 -2.82 -7.49 2.01
N SER A 61 -2.37 -8.56 1.38
CA SER A 61 -1.12 -9.25 1.68
C SER A 61 -0.21 -9.26 0.45
N MET A 62 1.06 -9.56 0.61
CA MET A 62 1.96 -9.80 -0.51
C MET A 62 2.22 -11.29 -0.72
N TYR A 63 2.31 -11.66 -1.97
CA TYR A 63 2.66 -13.01 -2.40
C TYR A 63 3.90 -12.96 -3.28
N ILE A 64 4.87 -13.82 -3.01
CA ILE A 64 6.07 -13.98 -3.83
C ILE A 64 6.13 -15.40 -4.38
N SER A 65 6.40 -15.51 -5.67
CA SER A 65 6.81 -16.74 -6.34
C SER A 65 8.26 -16.62 -6.76
N ARG A 66 9.01 -17.71 -6.69
CA ARG A 66 10.40 -17.81 -7.16
C ARG A 66 10.59 -18.88 -8.25
N ASP A 67 9.48 -19.40 -8.74
CA ASP A 67 9.42 -20.51 -9.73
C ASP A 67 8.46 -20.22 -10.90
N GLY A 68 8.26 -18.94 -11.21
CA GLY A 68 7.44 -18.49 -12.33
C GLY A 68 5.94 -18.60 -12.08
N GLY A 69 5.51 -18.53 -10.82
CA GLY A 69 4.10 -18.54 -10.43
C GLY A 69 3.54 -19.91 -10.06
N LYS A 70 4.38 -20.96 -9.97
CA LYS A 70 3.92 -22.32 -9.63
C LYS A 70 3.63 -22.46 -8.13
N THR A 71 4.51 -21.92 -7.30
CA THR A 71 4.33 -21.89 -5.84
C THR A 71 4.42 -20.46 -5.32
N TRP A 72 3.76 -20.20 -4.20
CA TRP A 72 3.65 -18.86 -3.62
C TRP A 72 3.89 -18.90 -2.13
N ASP A 73 4.60 -17.89 -1.63
CA ASP A 73 4.94 -17.66 -0.24
C ASP A 73 4.52 -16.24 0.17
N THR A 74 4.05 -16.09 1.39
CA THR A 74 3.70 -14.79 2.00
C THR A 74 4.80 -14.27 2.91
N ASN A 75 5.91 -15.02 3.03
CA ASN A 75 7.01 -14.71 3.91
C ASN A 75 7.99 -13.69 3.28
N PHE A 76 7.48 -12.49 3.01
CA PHE A 76 8.14 -11.44 2.28
C PHE A 76 7.77 -10.09 2.92
N PHE A 77 8.72 -9.17 3.11
CA PHE A 77 8.54 -7.90 3.81
C PHE A 77 7.83 -8.07 5.16
N ARG A 78 8.39 -8.90 6.03
CA ARG A 78 7.79 -9.18 7.33
C ARG A 78 7.67 -7.93 8.20
N GLY A 79 6.54 -7.76 8.87
CA GLY A 79 6.31 -6.67 9.81
C GLY A 79 5.94 -5.34 9.16
N VAL A 80 5.76 -5.31 7.84
CA VAL A 80 5.23 -4.16 7.13
C VAL A 80 3.70 -4.17 7.22
N PHE A 81 3.10 -3.00 7.45
CA PHE A 81 1.66 -2.84 7.47
C PHE A 81 1.06 -3.20 6.10
N GLY A 82 -0.09 -3.85 6.10
CA GLY A 82 -0.75 -4.37 4.90
C GLY A 82 -1.29 -3.31 3.94
N ASP A 83 -2.19 -3.74 3.07
CA ASP A 83 -2.85 -2.91 2.05
C ASP A 83 -1.83 -2.25 1.10
N PHE A 84 -1.12 -3.12 0.39
CA PHE A 84 -0.01 -2.74 -0.47
C PHE A 84 -0.50 -2.15 -1.80
N ARG A 85 -0.27 -0.85 -1.98
CA ARG A 85 -0.78 -0.07 -3.10
C ARG A 85 0.22 0.09 -4.23
N SER A 86 1.50 0.11 -3.91
CA SER A 86 2.55 0.43 -4.87
C SER A 86 3.83 -0.31 -4.55
N MET A 87 4.52 -0.74 -5.60
CA MET A 87 5.83 -1.35 -5.49
C MET A 87 6.70 -0.95 -6.68
N TRP A 88 7.92 -0.55 -6.39
CA TRP A 88 8.97 -0.34 -7.37
C TRP A 88 10.13 -1.30 -7.10
N TRP A 89 10.61 -1.92 -8.15
CA TRP A 89 11.77 -2.80 -8.12
C TRP A 89 12.88 -2.16 -8.94
N ASP A 90 14.07 -2.05 -8.35
CA ASP A 90 15.19 -1.45 -9.04
C ASP A 90 15.66 -2.32 -10.20
N ALA A 91 15.80 -1.70 -11.38
CA ALA A 91 16.25 -2.40 -12.56
C ALA A 91 17.77 -2.67 -12.57
N GLU A 92 18.53 -1.94 -11.75
CA GLU A 92 19.99 -2.09 -11.65
C GLU A 92 20.40 -2.96 -10.44
N ASP A 93 19.54 -3.02 -9.41
CA ASP A 93 19.79 -3.76 -8.18
C ASP A 93 18.54 -4.53 -7.76
N ALA A 94 18.50 -5.83 -8.04
CA ALA A 94 17.36 -6.69 -7.74
C ALA A 94 17.07 -6.87 -6.25
N ASP A 95 18.02 -6.55 -5.38
CA ASP A 95 17.84 -6.59 -3.93
C ASP A 95 17.20 -5.29 -3.39
N ARG A 96 17.17 -4.22 -4.20
CA ARG A 96 16.54 -2.96 -3.82
C ARG A 96 15.10 -2.87 -4.27
N ILE A 97 14.21 -2.81 -3.30
CA ILE A 97 12.75 -2.76 -3.50
C ILE A 97 12.17 -1.65 -2.65
N MET A 98 11.31 -0.83 -3.26
CA MET A 98 10.52 0.17 -2.53
C MET A 98 9.05 -0.23 -2.53
N LEU A 99 8.40 -0.10 -1.40
CA LEU A 99 7.04 -0.53 -1.16
C LEU A 99 6.24 0.58 -0.48
N GLY A 100 5.08 0.88 -1.05
CA GLY A 100 4.08 1.77 -0.47
C GLY A 100 2.85 0.98 -0.01
N SER A 101 2.43 1.23 1.22
CA SER A 101 1.22 0.66 1.82
C SER A 101 0.47 1.73 2.58
N ASP A 102 -0.69 1.40 3.13
CA ASP A 102 -1.43 2.31 4.00
C ASP A 102 -0.63 2.69 5.27
N GLY A 103 0.35 1.86 5.66
CA GLY A 103 1.30 2.18 6.73
C GLY A 103 2.47 3.09 6.32
N GLY A 104 2.60 3.48 5.05
CA GLY A 104 3.67 4.35 4.57
C GLY A 104 4.68 3.64 3.65
N VAL A 105 5.92 4.13 3.62
CA VAL A 105 6.96 3.65 2.72
C VAL A 105 7.97 2.78 3.45
N ASN A 106 8.30 1.66 2.83
CA ASN A 106 9.37 0.76 3.25
C ASN A 106 10.35 0.53 2.10
N ILE A 107 11.64 0.43 2.40
CA ILE A 107 12.67 0.09 1.42
C ILE A 107 13.41 -1.15 1.91
N SER A 108 13.58 -2.12 1.02
CA SER A 108 14.44 -3.28 1.22
C SER A 108 15.71 -3.13 0.39
N TYR A 109 16.81 -3.63 0.93
CA TYR A 109 18.11 -3.74 0.28
C TYR A 109 18.62 -5.19 0.27
N ASP A 110 17.74 -6.14 0.54
CA ASP A 110 18.07 -7.57 0.66
C ASP A 110 17.04 -8.47 -0.04
N GLY A 111 16.38 -7.94 -1.08
CA GLY A 111 15.38 -8.66 -1.86
C GLY A 111 14.09 -8.93 -1.10
N GLY A 112 13.70 -8.04 -0.17
CA GLY A 112 12.45 -8.12 0.58
C GLY A 112 12.49 -9.05 1.80
N ARG A 113 13.66 -9.44 2.29
CA ARG A 113 13.78 -10.20 3.56
C ARG A 113 13.54 -9.31 4.76
N THR A 114 14.05 -8.08 4.69
CA THR A 114 13.80 -7.02 5.67
C THR A 114 13.33 -5.76 4.96
N GLY A 115 12.69 -4.84 5.69
CA GLY A 115 12.27 -3.55 5.18
C GLY A 115 12.55 -2.44 6.19
N ASP A 116 13.24 -1.41 5.75
CA ASP A 116 13.45 -0.19 6.52
C ASP A 116 12.22 0.72 6.35
N TYR A 117 11.57 1.04 7.46
CA TYR A 117 10.40 1.90 7.48
C TYR A 117 10.81 3.38 7.55
N PHE A 118 10.15 4.23 6.76
CA PHE A 118 10.39 5.66 6.69
C PHE A 118 9.22 6.47 7.28
N PRO A 119 9.17 6.68 8.61
CA PRO A 119 8.09 7.41 9.28
C PRO A 119 8.23 8.94 9.21
N ASN A 120 9.27 9.44 8.57
CA ASN A 120 9.63 10.86 8.60
C ASN A 120 9.06 11.67 7.42
N MET A 121 8.23 11.09 6.60
CA MET A 121 7.53 11.83 5.56
C MET A 121 6.31 12.53 6.14
N ALA A 122 6.26 13.85 5.99
CA ALA A 122 5.13 14.67 6.42
C ALA A 122 4.02 14.62 5.35
N ILE A 123 3.43 13.45 5.18
CA ILE A 123 2.34 13.20 4.23
C ILE A 123 1.20 12.47 4.95
N GLY A 124 -0.01 12.68 4.46
CA GLY A 124 -1.20 11.97 4.91
C GLY A 124 -2.29 12.07 3.86
N GLU A 125 -3.11 11.05 3.75
CA GLU A 125 -4.27 11.05 2.85
C GLU A 125 -5.45 11.71 3.55
N ALA A 126 -5.63 13.01 3.32
CA ALA A 126 -6.76 13.76 3.86
C ALA A 126 -8.00 13.56 2.98
N TYR A 127 -9.09 13.04 3.56
CA TYR A 127 -10.39 12.95 2.89
C TYR A 127 -11.08 14.31 2.78
N ALA A 128 -10.98 15.12 3.82
CA ALA A 128 -11.59 16.44 3.87
C ALA A 128 -10.79 17.39 4.77
N ILE A 129 -10.89 18.68 4.46
CA ILE A 129 -10.29 19.74 5.22
C ILE A 129 -11.39 20.73 5.61
N GLY A 130 -11.39 21.15 6.86
CA GLY A 130 -12.24 22.22 7.39
C GLY A 130 -11.41 23.28 8.10
N VAL A 131 -12.03 24.43 8.36
CA VAL A 131 -11.45 25.50 9.17
C VAL A 131 -12.51 26.04 10.13
N ASP A 132 -12.07 26.51 11.30
CA ASP A 132 -12.95 27.22 12.23
C ASP A 132 -12.92 28.75 11.98
N MET A 133 -13.63 29.49 12.82
CA MET A 133 -13.76 30.95 12.75
C MET A 133 -12.85 31.68 13.74
N ASP A 134 -11.88 30.99 14.36
CA ASP A 134 -10.90 31.59 15.22
C ASP A 134 -9.97 32.56 14.45
N ASP A 135 -9.30 33.47 15.13
CA ASP A 135 -8.30 34.36 14.54
C ASP A 135 -6.99 34.30 15.35
N PRO A 136 -5.93 33.67 14.85
CA PRO A 136 -5.85 32.91 13.58
C PRO A 136 -6.67 31.60 13.62
N TYR A 137 -7.23 31.24 12.48
CA TYR A 137 -8.06 30.05 12.38
C TYR A 137 -7.25 28.76 12.54
N ASN A 138 -7.94 27.67 12.85
CA ASN A 138 -7.35 26.34 12.87
C ASN A 138 -7.81 25.54 11.63
N VAL A 139 -6.97 24.58 11.26
CA VAL A 139 -7.26 23.61 10.20
C VAL A 139 -7.64 22.29 10.84
N TYR A 140 -8.68 21.69 10.31
CA TYR A 140 -9.14 20.34 10.65
C TYR A 140 -8.97 19.46 9.45
N ALA A 141 -8.42 18.27 9.64
CA ALA A 141 -8.28 17.29 8.58
C ALA A 141 -8.64 15.89 9.08
N GLY A 142 -9.49 15.20 8.33
CA GLY A 142 -9.77 13.78 8.54
C GLY A 142 -8.93 12.95 7.59
N PHE A 143 -8.14 12.02 8.13
CA PHE A 143 -7.23 11.18 7.37
C PHE A 143 -7.72 9.74 7.29
N GLN A 144 -7.34 9.04 6.24
CA GLN A 144 -7.55 7.61 6.14
C GLN A 144 -6.63 6.90 7.16
N ASP A 145 -7.22 6.02 7.97
CA ASP A 145 -6.54 5.18 8.97
C ASP A 145 -5.71 5.95 10.04
N HIS A 146 -5.78 7.30 10.06
CA HIS A 146 -4.91 8.14 10.88
C HIS A 146 -5.65 9.22 11.66
N ASP A 147 -6.88 8.96 12.06
CA ASP A 147 -7.71 9.84 12.88
C ASP A 147 -8.08 11.20 12.21
N SER A 148 -8.80 12.01 12.94
CA SER A 148 -9.06 13.42 12.62
C SER A 148 -8.24 14.32 13.50
N TRP A 149 -7.62 15.32 12.90
CA TRP A 149 -6.69 16.21 13.57
C TRP A 149 -7.08 17.67 13.42
N LYS A 150 -6.82 18.46 14.48
CA LYS A 150 -6.90 19.92 14.51
C LYS A 150 -5.50 20.48 14.69
N GLY A 151 -5.12 21.47 13.91
CA GLY A 151 -3.87 22.20 14.07
C GLY A 151 -4.00 23.68 13.73
N PRO A 152 -3.13 24.54 14.25
CA PRO A 152 -3.16 25.97 13.97
C PRO A 152 -2.61 26.25 12.57
N VAL A 153 -3.11 27.32 11.94
CA VAL A 153 -2.54 27.84 10.68
C VAL A 153 -1.29 28.68 10.94
N ASN A 154 -1.07 29.12 12.17
CA ASN A 154 0.07 29.93 12.56
C ASN A 154 0.57 29.52 13.95
N SER A 155 1.83 29.84 14.25
CA SER A 155 2.45 29.61 15.55
C SER A 155 3.28 30.83 15.96
N PRO A 156 3.28 31.21 17.23
CA PRO A 156 4.12 32.30 17.74
C PRO A 156 5.61 32.15 17.48
N THR A 157 6.07 30.91 17.29
CA THR A 157 7.46 30.58 16.98
C THR A 157 7.77 30.60 15.48
N GLY A 158 6.76 30.81 14.63
CA GLY A 158 6.89 30.72 13.15
C GLY A 158 7.06 29.31 12.61
N ARG A 159 6.99 28.27 13.47
CA ARG A 159 7.06 26.86 13.08
C ARG A 159 5.86 26.12 13.62
N ILE A 160 5.18 25.39 12.75
CA ILE A 160 4.17 24.41 13.14
C ILE A 160 4.86 23.04 13.23
N THR A 161 4.75 22.40 14.38
CA THR A 161 5.30 21.06 14.65
C THR A 161 4.17 20.13 15.05
N LEU A 162 4.45 18.84 15.14
CA LEU A 162 3.46 17.82 15.52
C LEU A 162 2.81 18.13 16.89
N GLU A 163 3.53 18.75 17.82
CA GLU A 163 3.04 19.13 19.14
C GLU A 163 1.88 20.15 19.12
N HIS A 164 1.71 20.86 18.00
CA HIS A 164 0.61 21.81 17.80
C HIS A 164 -0.67 21.13 17.30
N TRP A 165 -0.58 19.87 16.90
CA TRP A 165 -1.72 19.11 16.37
C TRP A 165 -2.35 18.27 17.47
N VAL A 166 -3.68 18.25 17.50
CA VAL A 166 -4.47 17.52 18.48
C VAL A 166 -5.44 16.60 17.75
N THR A 167 -5.50 15.33 18.16
CA THR A 167 -6.51 14.40 17.67
C THR A 167 -7.88 14.81 18.18
N VAL A 168 -8.85 14.95 17.28
CA VAL A 168 -10.23 15.39 17.58
C VAL A 168 -11.26 14.30 17.32
N GLY A 169 -10.89 13.23 16.63
CA GLY A 169 -11.75 12.07 16.40
C GLY A 169 -10.93 10.85 15.98
N PRO A 170 -11.28 9.65 16.46
CA PRO A 170 -10.55 8.42 16.14
C PRO A 170 -11.02 7.78 14.84
N GLY A 171 -10.16 6.92 14.26
CA GLY A 171 -10.46 6.04 13.14
C GLY A 171 -10.27 6.70 11.78
N ASP A 172 -11.03 6.26 10.79
CA ASP A 172 -11.11 6.91 9.48
C ASP A 172 -11.79 8.27 9.62
N GLY A 173 -11.00 9.34 9.50
CA GLY A 173 -11.52 10.69 9.60
C GLY A 173 -12.12 11.14 8.26
N MET A 174 -13.45 11.31 8.18
CA MET A 174 -14.10 11.77 6.94
C MET A 174 -14.26 13.29 6.94
N TYR A 175 -15.29 13.78 7.61
CA TYR A 175 -15.60 15.21 7.68
C TYR A 175 -15.54 15.70 9.12
N ASN A 176 -14.94 16.88 9.32
CA ASN A 176 -14.95 17.62 10.58
C ASN A 176 -15.82 18.86 10.38
N VAL A 177 -16.86 19.01 11.19
CA VAL A 177 -17.82 20.12 11.20
C VAL A 177 -17.83 20.79 12.57
#